data_c3a0187de48554d10b835d6a0d52c83d
#
_entry.id   c3a0187de48554d10b835d6a0d52c83d
#
_cell.length_a   1.000
_cell.length_b   1.000
_cell.length_c   1.000
_cell.angle_alpha   90.00
_cell.angle_beta   90.00
_cell.angle_gamma   90.00
#
_symmetry.space_group_name_H-M   'P 1'
#
loop_
_entity.id
_entity.type
_entity.pdbx_description
1 polymer ?
#
loop_
_entity_poly.entity_id
_entity_poly.type
_entity_poly.pdbx_seq_one_letter_code
_entity_poly.pdbx_strand_id
1 'polypeptide(L)'
;SRGLGDVYKRQLLRHERDSEDGYIVWVLGPAVVFDYDTRNALNALAEEGYIDSLLGGNAMATHDLEGGYLNTALGQNIYTQENQPMGHYNHLDLLNEVRIAGSIKEFIKEGHVKDGIIKTLAGMDVPFVLSGSIRDDGPLPEVIGDTDKALTETKKELDKATVIICIATMLHSLSVANMASSYRKRADGKVSPVYLYSVDVTENVVHKVEAARESLAVVPMVTNVQDFVVNLQKALVDDKNSQKGEK
;
A
#
# COMPACT_ATOMS: atom_id res chain seq x y z
N SER A 1 18.72 -3.26 -20.29
CA SER A 1 18.35 -1.99 -19.63
C SER A 1 17.53 -2.16 -18.33
N ARG A 2 17.17 -3.40 -17.91
CA ARG A 2 16.42 -3.62 -16.66
C ARG A 2 17.21 -3.19 -15.40
N GLY A 3 18.51 -3.38 -15.35
CA GLY A 3 19.32 -3.09 -14.15
C GLY A 3 19.46 -1.61 -13.80
N LEU A 4 19.58 -0.70 -14.76
CA LEU A 4 19.76 0.74 -14.49
C LEU A 4 18.49 1.40 -13.91
N GLY A 5 17.31 1.04 -14.43
CA GLY A 5 16.03 1.52 -13.93
C GLY A 5 15.77 1.10 -12.48
N ASP A 6 16.14 -0.12 -12.11
CA ASP A 6 15.94 -0.66 -10.76
C ASP A 6 16.90 -0.02 -9.75
N VAL A 7 18.14 0.27 -10.14
CA VAL A 7 19.11 1.01 -9.31
C VAL A 7 18.62 2.43 -9.01
N TYR A 8 18.10 3.13 -10.03
CA TYR A 8 17.58 4.49 -9.88
C TYR A 8 16.36 4.55 -8.93
N LYS A 9 15.43 3.61 -9.04
CA LYS A 9 14.26 3.51 -8.15
C LYS A 9 14.65 3.30 -6.69
N ARG A 10 15.61 2.40 -6.44
CA ARG A 10 16.14 2.14 -5.09
C ARG A 10 16.81 3.39 -4.50
N GLN A 11 17.61 4.09 -5.30
CA GLN A 11 18.25 5.32 -4.88
C GLN A 11 17.24 6.42 -4.57
N LEU A 12 16.21 6.58 -5.39
CA LEU A 12 15.14 7.53 -5.16
C LEU A 12 14.40 7.25 -3.84
N LEU A 13 13.96 6.00 -3.61
CA LEU A 13 13.25 5.64 -2.40
C LEU A 13 14.11 5.79 -1.14
N ARG A 14 15.39 5.43 -1.20
CA ARG A 14 16.34 5.67 -0.10
C ARG A 14 16.53 7.16 0.16
N HIS A 15 16.69 7.94 -0.89
CA HIS A 15 16.83 9.40 -0.79
C HIS A 15 15.58 10.02 -0.13
N GLU A 16 14.39 9.67 -0.59
CA GLU A 16 13.15 10.23 -0.03
C GLU A 16 12.90 9.78 1.41
N ARG A 17 13.17 8.51 1.75
CA ARG A 17 13.10 8.05 3.14
C ARG A 17 14.04 8.82 4.07
N ASP A 18 15.26 9.13 3.61
CA ASP A 18 16.29 9.78 4.41
C ASP A 18 16.18 11.32 4.37
N SER A 19 15.33 11.87 3.51
CA SER A 19 15.09 13.32 3.38
C SER A 19 14.12 13.81 4.46
N GLU A 20 14.40 14.97 5.05
CA GLU A 20 13.57 15.60 6.09
C GLU A 20 12.14 15.90 5.61
N ASP A 21 11.96 16.21 4.33
CA ASP A 21 10.68 16.51 3.70
C ASP A 21 10.23 15.45 2.69
N GLY A 22 10.88 14.27 2.68
CA GLY A 22 10.46 13.13 1.89
C GLY A 22 9.16 12.52 2.43
N TYR A 23 8.27 12.09 1.53
CA TYR A 23 6.99 11.48 1.91
C TYR A 23 6.53 10.47 0.85
N ILE A 24 6.55 9.20 1.21
CA ILE A 24 6.27 8.08 0.30
C ILE A 24 4.86 7.56 0.57
N VAL A 25 3.96 7.77 -0.38
CA VAL A 25 2.55 7.34 -0.31
C VAL A 25 2.37 6.05 -1.11
N TRP A 26 1.79 5.04 -0.48
CA TRP A 26 1.44 3.80 -1.14
C TRP A 26 -0.07 3.69 -1.37
N VAL A 27 -0.46 3.32 -2.60
CA VAL A 27 -1.85 3.10 -3.01
C VAL A 27 -1.99 1.62 -3.35
N LEU A 28 -2.66 0.86 -2.49
CA LEU A 28 -2.67 -0.60 -2.56
C LEU A 28 -4.07 -1.15 -2.91
N GLY A 29 -4.09 -2.01 -3.93
CA GLY A 29 -5.21 -2.90 -4.18
C GLY A 29 -5.13 -4.19 -3.34
N PRO A 30 -6.20 -5.00 -3.28
CA PRO A 30 -6.23 -6.17 -2.41
C PRO A 30 -5.28 -7.30 -2.83
N ALA A 31 -4.85 -7.37 -4.09
CA ALA A 31 -3.98 -8.45 -4.57
C ALA A 31 -2.63 -8.55 -3.84
N VAL A 32 -2.14 -7.46 -3.26
CA VAL A 32 -0.86 -7.43 -2.54
C VAL A 32 -0.93 -7.99 -1.11
N VAL A 33 -2.10 -8.38 -0.63
CA VAL A 33 -2.30 -8.95 0.72
C VAL A 33 -2.82 -10.38 0.72
N PHE A 34 -2.84 -11.05 -0.44
CA PHE A 34 -3.37 -12.41 -0.58
C PHE A 34 -2.36 -13.51 -0.25
N ASP A 35 -1.08 -13.18 -0.17
CA ASP A 35 -0.03 -14.16 0.15
C ASP A 35 0.88 -13.66 1.27
N TYR A 36 1.49 -14.62 1.95
CA TYR A 36 2.34 -14.39 3.12
C TYR A 36 3.61 -13.59 2.79
N ASP A 37 4.29 -13.91 1.69
CA ASP A 37 5.58 -13.30 1.35
C ASP A 37 5.43 -11.82 1.04
N THR A 38 4.39 -11.44 0.28
CA THR A 38 4.10 -10.04 -0.05
C THR A 38 3.70 -9.25 1.21
N ARG A 39 2.89 -9.85 2.09
CA ARG A 39 2.49 -9.24 3.37
C ARG A 39 3.72 -8.95 4.25
N ASN A 40 4.64 -9.92 4.39
CA ASN A 40 5.88 -9.73 5.13
C ASN A 40 6.79 -8.67 4.51
N ALA A 41 6.88 -8.65 3.19
CA ALA A 41 7.67 -7.64 2.48
C ALA A 41 7.12 -6.22 2.72
N LEU A 42 5.79 -6.04 2.69
CA LEU A 42 5.15 -4.76 3.02
C LEU A 42 5.41 -4.34 4.47
N ASN A 43 5.31 -5.27 5.42
CA ASN A 43 5.61 -5.00 6.82
C ASN A 43 7.06 -4.52 7.00
N ALA A 44 8.02 -5.23 6.42
CA ALA A 44 9.44 -4.85 6.49
C ALA A 44 9.73 -3.49 5.85
N LEU A 45 9.07 -3.16 4.73
CA LEU A 45 9.18 -1.85 4.10
C LEU A 45 8.62 -0.74 4.99
N ALA A 46 7.49 -0.97 5.66
CA ALA A 46 6.91 -0.02 6.60
C ALA A 46 7.81 0.20 7.82
N GLU A 47 8.28 -0.86 8.46
CA GLU A 47 9.18 -0.82 9.62
C GLU A 47 10.50 -0.10 9.34
N GLU A 48 11.00 -0.19 8.10
CA GLU A 48 12.21 0.50 7.65
C GLU A 48 11.95 1.94 7.13
N GLY A 49 10.72 2.45 7.27
CA GLY A 49 10.36 3.84 6.96
C GLY A 49 10.17 4.13 5.47
N TYR A 50 9.79 3.13 4.68
CA TYR A 50 9.48 3.33 3.25
C TYR A 50 7.99 3.53 2.97
N ILE A 51 7.16 3.63 4.01
CA ILE A 51 5.72 3.89 3.90
C ILE A 51 5.35 4.99 4.89
N ASP A 52 5.11 6.20 4.41
CA ASP A 52 4.69 7.33 5.25
C ASP A 52 3.17 7.48 5.31
N SER A 53 2.46 6.96 4.31
CA SER A 53 1.00 6.89 4.29
C SER A 53 0.53 5.78 3.34
N LEU A 54 -0.61 5.16 3.67
CA LEU A 54 -1.27 4.15 2.85
C LEU A 54 -2.67 4.62 2.45
N LEU A 55 -2.95 4.53 1.15
CA LEU A 55 -4.28 4.74 0.58
C LEU A 55 -4.82 3.39 0.10
N GLY A 56 -5.97 2.99 0.58
CA GLY A 56 -6.57 1.70 0.24
C GLY A 56 -8.09 1.74 0.23
N GLY A 57 -8.70 0.61 -0.06
CA GLY A 57 -10.13 0.40 0.06
C GLY A 57 -10.48 -0.60 1.16
N ASN A 58 -11.77 -0.76 1.43
CA ASN A 58 -12.27 -1.74 2.39
C ASN A 58 -11.73 -3.16 2.10
N ALA A 59 -11.76 -3.61 0.86
CA ALA A 59 -11.33 -4.97 0.50
C ALA A 59 -9.84 -5.23 0.83
N MET A 60 -8.96 -4.27 0.57
CA MET A 60 -7.54 -4.40 0.89
C MET A 60 -7.34 -4.55 2.40
N ALA A 61 -7.91 -3.66 3.21
CA ALA A 61 -7.77 -3.69 4.66
C ALA A 61 -8.46 -4.92 5.28
N THR A 62 -9.64 -5.30 4.79
CA THR A 62 -10.37 -6.49 5.25
C THR A 62 -9.55 -7.75 5.02
N HIS A 63 -9.03 -7.99 3.82
CA HIS A 63 -8.25 -9.19 3.54
C HIS A 63 -6.87 -9.19 4.21
N ASP A 64 -6.28 -8.03 4.45
CA ASP A 64 -5.06 -7.94 5.24
C ASP A 64 -5.29 -8.37 6.69
N LEU A 65 -6.33 -7.84 7.34
CA LEU A 65 -6.70 -8.22 8.71
C LEU A 65 -7.18 -9.67 8.79
N GLU A 66 -7.94 -10.15 7.78
CA GLU A 66 -8.36 -11.55 7.67
C GLU A 66 -7.14 -12.49 7.63
N GLY A 67 -6.14 -12.14 6.82
CA GLY A 67 -4.89 -12.89 6.75
C GLY A 67 -4.17 -12.95 8.10
N GLY A 68 -4.09 -11.86 8.82
CA GLY A 68 -3.45 -11.80 10.14
C GLY A 68 -4.25 -12.46 11.27
N TYR A 69 -5.57 -12.57 11.14
CA TYR A 69 -6.47 -13.15 12.15
C TYR A 69 -6.77 -14.63 11.86
N LEU A 70 -7.24 -14.95 10.64
CA LEU A 70 -7.77 -16.26 10.26
C LEU A 70 -6.83 -17.05 9.32
N ASN A 71 -5.69 -16.46 8.92
CA ASN A 71 -4.73 -17.00 7.94
C ASN A 71 -5.34 -17.26 6.55
N THR A 72 -6.40 -16.54 6.18
CA THR A 72 -7.06 -16.66 4.88
C THR A 72 -7.21 -15.30 4.20
N ALA A 73 -7.28 -15.33 2.86
CA ALA A 73 -7.70 -14.21 2.03
C ALA A 73 -8.44 -14.76 0.81
N LEU A 74 -9.60 -14.21 0.47
CA LEU A 74 -10.46 -14.70 -0.62
C LEU A 74 -10.78 -16.21 -0.54
N GLY A 75 -10.91 -16.74 0.66
CA GLY A 75 -11.21 -18.16 0.89
C GLY A 75 -10.02 -19.12 0.76
N GLN A 76 -8.82 -18.61 0.50
CA GLN A 76 -7.58 -19.38 0.41
C GLN A 76 -6.70 -19.13 1.63
N ASN A 77 -5.94 -20.14 2.02
CA ASN A 77 -4.90 -20.01 3.03
C ASN A 77 -3.74 -19.15 2.49
N ILE A 78 -3.30 -18.14 3.24
CA ILE A 78 -2.25 -17.21 2.79
C ILE A 78 -0.86 -17.85 2.65
N TYR A 79 -0.62 -19.01 3.28
CA TYR A 79 0.66 -19.72 3.21
C TYR A 79 0.71 -20.75 2.09
N THR A 80 -0.36 -21.55 1.94
CA THR A 80 -0.39 -22.68 0.99
C THR A 80 -1.11 -22.35 -0.31
N GLN A 81 -1.88 -21.27 -0.34
CA GLN A 81 -2.77 -20.87 -1.45
C GLN A 81 -3.86 -21.92 -1.76
N GLU A 82 -4.12 -22.83 -0.83
CA GLU A 82 -5.17 -23.82 -0.96
C GLU A 82 -6.51 -23.29 -0.46
N ASN A 83 -7.59 -23.69 -1.14
CA ASN A 83 -8.94 -23.34 -0.72
C ASN A 83 -9.25 -23.91 0.66
N GLN A 84 -9.82 -23.10 1.52
CA GLN A 84 -10.26 -23.52 2.85
C GLN A 84 -11.77 -23.80 2.86
N PRO A 85 -12.23 -24.87 3.56
CA PRO A 85 -13.66 -25.09 3.74
C PRO A 85 -14.32 -23.87 4.36
N MET A 86 -15.40 -23.37 3.74
CA MET A 86 -16.11 -22.17 4.17
C MET A 86 -15.27 -20.87 4.22
N GLY A 87 -14.03 -20.89 3.73
CA GLY A 87 -13.08 -19.79 3.82
C GLY A 87 -13.56 -18.48 3.20
N HIS A 88 -14.47 -18.53 2.23
CA HIS A 88 -15.09 -17.35 1.63
C HIS A 88 -16.01 -16.57 2.60
N TYR A 89 -16.37 -17.10 3.76
CA TYR A 89 -17.10 -16.36 4.81
C TYR A 89 -16.18 -15.68 5.82
N ASN A 90 -14.90 -16.01 5.87
CA ASN A 90 -13.97 -15.52 6.88
C ASN A 90 -13.86 -13.99 6.89
N HIS A 91 -13.95 -13.33 5.73
CA HIS A 91 -13.96 -11.86 5.67
C HIS A 91 -15.20 -11.25 6.33
N LEU A 92 -16.38 -11.91 6.28
CA LEU A 92 -17.59 -11.47 6.97
C LEU A 92 -17.48 -11.64 8.47
N ASP A 93 -16.90 -12.76 8.92
CA ASP A 93 -16.63 -13.00 10.34
C ASP A 93 -15.66 -11.95 10.88
N LEU A 94 -14.57 -11.67 10.17
CA LEU A 94 -13.65 -10.59 10.52
C LEU A 94 -14.37 -9.23 10.64
N LEU A 95 -15.17 -8.86 9.62
CA LEU A 95 -15.90 -7.58 9.64
C LEU A 95 -16.81 -7.45 10.86
N ASN A 96 -17.46 -8.53 11.27
CA ASN A 96 -18.30 -8.55 12.47
C ASN A 96 -17.47 -8.38 13.75
N GLU A 97 -16.36 -9.09 13.88
CA GLU A 97 -15.46 -8.96 15.04
C GLU A 97 -14.89 -7.55 15.16
N VAL A 98 -14.42 -6.94 14.07
CA VAL A 98 -13.93 -5.56 14.10
C VAL A 98 -15.03 -4.57 14.48
N ARG A 99 -16.26 -4.79 14.02
CA ARG A 99 -17.42 -3.95 14.41
C ARG A 99 -17.77 -4.10 15.88
N ILE A 100 -17.68 -5.31 16.44
CA ILE A 100 -17.90 -5.57 17.86
C ILE A 100 -16.83 -4.84 18.69
N ALA A 101 -15.56 -4.89 18.28
CA ALA A 101 -14.46 -4.15 18.89
C ALA A 101 -14.61 -2.61 18.76
N GLY A 102 -15.38 -2.14 17.77
CA GLY A 102 -15.68 -0.73 17.52
C GLY A 102 -14.69 -0.01 16.61
N SER A 103 -13.47 -0.51 16.45
CA SER A 103 -12.45 0.04 15.54
C SER A 103 -11.40 -1.01 15.18
N ILE A 104 -10.69 -0.79 14.07
CA ILE A 104 -9.50 -1.59 13.69
C ILE A 104 -8.46 -1.54 14.83
N LYS A 105 -8.20 -0.37 15.39
CA LYS A 105 -7.19 -0.18 16.44
C LYS A 105 -7.53 -0.97 17.71
N GLU A 106 -8.77 -0.96 18.15
CA GLU A 106 -9.20 -1.75 19.30
C GLU A 106 -9.14 -3.24 19.02
N PHE A 107 -9.60 -3.71 17.86
CA PHE A 107 -9.50 -5.10 17.43
C PHE A 107 -8.04 -5.61 17.42
N ILE A 108 -7.09 -4.79 16.93
CA ILE A 108 -5.66 -5.14 16.95
C ILE A 108 -5.15 -5.25 18.40
N LYS A 109 -5.57 -4.36 19.30
CA LYS A 109 -5.18 -4.37 20.74
C LYS A 109 -5.67 -5.63 21.48
N GLU A 110 -6.77 -6.22 21.08
CA GLU A 110 -7.26 -7.49 21.62
C GLU A 110 -6.29 -8.66 21.36
N GLY A 111 -5.31 -8.47 20.49
CA GLY A 111 -4.22 -9.42 20.27
C GLY A 111 -4.53 -10.56 19.31
N HIS A 112 -5.66 -10.51 18.62
CA HIS A 112 -6.08 -11.55 17.67
C HIS A 112 -5.34 -11.49 16.35
N VAL A 113 -4.95 -10.29 15.89
CA VAL A 113 -4.24 -10.09 14.62
C VAL A 113 -2.75 -10.32 14.82
N LYS A 114 -2.18 -11.30 14.12
CA LYS A 114 -0.76 -11.69 14.26
C LYS A 114 0.18 -10.76 13.49
N ASP A 115 -0.16 -10.44 12.23
CA ASP A 115 0.64 -9.68 11.28
C ASP A 115 -0.25 -8.90 10.30
N GLY A 116 0.34 -8.19 9.39
CA GLY A 116 -0.31 -7.47 8.30
C GLY A 116 0.05 -6.00 8.26
N ILE A 117 -0.07 -5.42 7.06
CA ILE A 117 0.33 -4.02 6.86
C ILE A 117 -0.53 -3.05 7.68
N ILE A 118 -1.83 -3.29 7.79
CA ILE A 118 -2.73 -2.45 8.60
C ILE A 118 -2.34 -2.49 10.08
N LYS A 119 -2.01 -3.67 10.61
CA LYS A 119 -1.51 -3.81 11.98
C LYS A 119 -0.19 -3.05 12.17
N THR A 120 0.74 -3.22 11.27
CA THR A 120 2.07 -2.58 11.33
C THR A 120 1.93 -1.06 11.32
N LEU A 121 1.16 -0.50 10.38
CA LEU A 121 0.95 0.95 10.29
C LEU A 121 0.21 1.52 11.51
N ALA A 122 -0.82 0.81 12.00
CA ALA A 122 -1.54 1.20 13.21
C ALA A 122 -0.64 1.21 14.45
N GLY A 123 0.30 0.25 14.55
CA GLY A 123 1.28 0.17 15.65
C GLY A 123 2.37 1.24 15.58
N MET A 124 2.65 1.76 14.41
CA MET A 124 3.64 2.83 14.15
C MET A 124 3.01 4.23 14.10
N ASP A 125 1.69 4.36 14.27
CA ASP A 125 0.91 5.58 14.07
C ASP A 125 1.11 6.20 12.67
N VAL A 126 1.39 5.37 11.65
CA VAL A 126 1.45 5.78 10.25
C VAL A 126 0.02 5.90 9.70
N PRO A 127 -0.35 7.03 9.07
CA PRO A 127 -1.71 7.23 8.59
C PRO A 127 -2.08 6.30 7.45
N PHE A 128 -3.31 5.81 7.47
CA PHE A 128 -3.92 5.14 6.32
C PHE A 128 -5.33 5.65 6.09
N VAL A 129 -5.70 5.85 4.83
CA VAL A 129 -7.02 6.30 4.40
C VAL A 129 -7.71 5.17 3.66
N LEU A 130 -8.84 4.71 4.19
CA LEU A 130 -9.64 3.64 3.60
C LEU A 130 -10.90 4.24 2.95
N SER A 131 -10.96 4.21 1.63
CA SER A 131 -12.10 4.72 0.88
C SER A 131 -13.15 3.63 0.66
N GLY A 132 -14.42 3.97 0.86
CA GLY A 132 -15.54 3.09 0.61
C GLY A 132 -15.83 2.88 -0.88
N SER A 133 -16.57 1.83 -1.18
CA SER A 133 -16.99 1.43 -2.52
C SER A 133 -18.44 0.94 -2.49
N ILE A 134 -19.16 1.10 -3.62
CA ILE A 134 -20.51 0.52 -3.78
C ILE A 134 -20.52 -1.03 -3.74
N ARG A 135 -19.35 -1.66 -3.72
CA ARG A 135 -19.18 -3.13 -3.69
C ARG A 135 -18.88 -3.67 -2.29
N ASP A 136 -18.81 -2.79 -1.28
CA ASP A 136 -18.48 -3.22 0.08
C ASP A 136 -19.64 -3.97 0.75
N ASP A 137 -19.37 -5.14 1.30
CA ASP A 137 -20.31 -5.99 2.02
C ASP A 137 -20.47 -5.57 3.49
N GLY A 138 -20.64 -4.27 3.73
CA GLY A 138 -20.60 -3.67 5.04
C GLY A 138 -19.15 -3.43 5.49
N PRO A 139 -18.66 -2.18 5.38
CA PRO A 139 -17.26 -1.86 5.52
C PRO A 139 -16.77 -1.91 6.99
N LEU A 140 -15.44 -1.95 7.15
CA LEU A 140 -14.75 -1.69 8.41
C LEU A 140 -15.15 -0.31 8.99
N PRO A 141 -15.11 -0.12 10.31
CA PRO A 141 -15.53 1.15 10.94
C PRO A 141 -14.78 2.39 10.44
N GLU A 142 -13.49 2.27 10.09
CA GLU A 142 -12.66 3.36 9.61
C GLU A 142 -12.84 3.66 8.10
N VAL A 143 -13.59 2.86 7.38
CA VAL A 143 -13.83 3.10 5.95
C VAL A 143 -14.73 4.31 5.76
N ILE A 144 -14.25 5.25 4.98
CA ILE A 144 -14.96 6.50 4.68
C ILE A 144 -15.92 6.25 3.52
N GLY A 145 -17.22 6.12 3.83
CA GLY A 145 -18.27 5.88 2.84
C GLY A 145 -18.71 7.13 2.06
N ASP A 146 -18.46 8.33 2.60
CA ASP A 146 -18.71 9.60 1.91
C ASP A 146 -17.58 9.90 0.94
N THR A 147 -17.90 10.01 -0.35
CA THR A 147 -16.89 10.20 -1.41
C THR A 147 -16.13 11.51 -1.27
N ASP A 148 -16.80 12.61 -0.98
CA ASP A 148 -16.15 13.92 -0.88
C ASP A 148 -15.20 13.98 0.32
N LYS A 149 -15.62 13.36 1.43
CA LYS A 149 -14.77 13.20 2.60
C LYS A 149 -13.57 12.31 2.31
N ALA A 150 -13.77 11.17 1.64
CA ALA A 150 -12.67 10.26 1.26
C ALA A 150 -11.66 10.96 0.34
N LEU A 151 -12.12 11.72 -0.66
CA LEU A 151 -11.25 12.53 -1.54
C LEU A 151 -10.49 13.59 -0.75
N THR A 152 -11.13 14.26 0.19
CA THR A 152 -10.51 15.27 1.04
C THR A 152 -9.38 14.68 1.90
N GLU A 153 -9.62 13.54 2.57
CA GLU A 153 -8.60 12.88 3.39
C GLU A 153 -7.45 12.33 2.51
N THR A 154 -7.77 11.73 1.37
CA THR A 154 -6.77 11.30 0.37
C THR A 154 -5.91 12.47 -0.09
N LYS A 155 -6.51 13.62 -0.40
CA LYS A 155 -5.78 14.82 -0.85
C LYS A 155 -4.80 15.33 0.20
N LYS A 156 -5.13 15.27 1.47
CA LYS A 156 -4.21 15.69 2.56
C LYS A 156 -2.90 14.88 2.55
N GLU A 157 -2.98 13.59 2.26
CA GLU A 157 -1.79 12.74 2.17
C GLU A 157 -1.01 12.99 0.87
N LEU A 158 -1.72 13.17 -0.25
CA LEU A 158 -1.12 13.45 -1.55
C LEU A 158 -0.41 14.82 -1.60
N ASP A 159 -0.86 15.80 -0.84
CA ASP A 159 -0.23 17.12 -0.77
C ASP A 159 1.15 17.09 -0.07
N LYS A 160 1.43 16.04 0.71
CA LYS A 160 2.74 15.79 1.31
C LYS A 160 3.65 14.97 0.39
N ALA A 161 3.09 14.24 -0.58
CA ALA A 161 3.80 13.21 -1.34
C ALA A 161 4.98 13.76 -2.14
N THR A 162 6.09 13.05 -2.09
CA THR A 162 7.25 13.20 -2.99
C THR A 162 7.36 12.02 -3.93
N VAL A 163 6.92 10.83 -3.47
CA VAL A 163 6.78 9.61 -4.28
C VAL A 163 5.44 8.96 -3.99
N ILE A 164 4.76 8.52 -5.03
CA ILE A 164 3.51 7.77 -4.96
C ILE A 164 3.72 6.43 -5.65
N ILE A 165 3.37 5.33 -4.98
CA ILE A 165 3.48 3.96 -5.51
C ILE A 165 2.09 3.34 -5.55
N CYS A 166 1.53 3.20 -6.75
CA CYS A 166 0.22 2.59 -6.98
C CYS A 166 0.40 1.14 -7.42
N ILE A 167 -0.21 0.19 -6.71
CA ILE A 167 -0.07 -1.25 -6.98
C ILE A 167 -1.43 -1.94 -7.02
N ALA A 168 -1.69 -2.68 -8.08
CA ALA A 168 -2.84 -3.60 -8.23
C ALA A 168 -4.21 -2.95 -7.99
N THR A 169 -4.37 -1.69 -8.36
CA THR A 169 -5.66 -1.00 -8.29
C THR A 169 -5.79 0.05 -9.40
N MET A 170 -6.78 -0.08 -10.26
CA MET A 170 -6.97 0.84 -11.38
C MET A 170 -7.69 2.13 -10.96
N LEU A 171 -8.90 2.02 -10.39
CA LEU A 171 -9.75 3.19 -10.11
C LEU A 171 -9.12 4.11 -9.04
N HIS A 172 -8.54 3.53 -7.99
CA HIS A 172 -7.87 4.30 -6.96
C HIS A 172 -6.62 5.00 -7.51
N SER A 173 -5.82 4.30 -8.31
CA SER A 173 -4.64 4.88 -8.98
C SER A 173 -5.00 6.02 -9.94
N LEU A 174 -6.09 5.89 -10.70
CA LEU A 174 -6.60 6.97 -11.56
C LEU A 174 -7.03 8.19 -10.76
N SER A 175 -7.77 7.99 -9.66
CA SER A 175 -8.18 9.07 -8.76
C SER A 175 -6.96 9.79 -8.18
N VAL A 176 -5.98 9.05 -7.70
CA VAL A 176 -4.73 9.60 -7.16
C VAL A 176 -3.92 10.33 -8.22
N ALA A 177 -3.78 9.78 -9.43
CA ALA A 177 -3.07 10.41 -10.53
C ALA A 177 -3.68 11.78 -10.92
N ASN A 178 -5.02 11.87 -10.89
CA ASN A 178 -5.74 13.13 -11.16
C ASN A 178 -5.60 14.16 -10.02
N MET A 179 -5.57 13.72 -8.77
CA MET A 179 -5.55 14.61 -7.60
C MET A 179 -4.16 15.06 -7.20
N ALA A 180 -3.14 14.24 -7.40
CA ALA A 180 -1.78 14.51 -6.96
C ALA A 180 -1.14 15.63 -7.78
N SER A 181 -0.45 16.56 -7.12
CA SER A 181 0.34 17.58 -7.79
C SER A 181 1.51 16.97 -8.57
N SER A 182 1.82 17.51 -9.76
CA SER A 182 2.95 17.02 -10.56
C SER A 182 4.31 17.48 -10.00
N TYR A 183 4.31 18.57 -9.24
CA TYR A 183 5.50 19.17 -8.65
C TYR A 183 5.22 19.58 -7.20
N ARG A 184 6.28 19.56 -6.41
CA ARG A 184 6.25 20.01 -5.01
C ARG A 184 7.42 20.98 -4.75
N LYS A 185 7.18 21.99 -3.92
CA LYS A 185 8.23 22.84 -3.38
C LYS A 185 8.84 22.14 -2.15
N ARG A 186 10.13 21.92 -2.17
CA ARG A 186 10.91 21.29 -1.10
C ARG A 186 11.26 22.29 0.01
N ALA A 187 11.70 21.80 1.16
CA ALA A 187 12.10 22.62 2.30
C ALA A 187 13.24 23.62 1.95
N ASP A 188 14.15 23.24 1.04
CA ASP A 188 15.22 24.12 0.52
C ASP A 188 14.72 25.17 -0.49
N GLY A 189 13.42 25.20 -0.77
CA GLY A 189 12.78 26.13 -1.71
C GLY A 189 12.82 25.71 -3.18
N LYS A 190 13.52 24.63 -3.53
CA LYS A 190 13.53 24.09 -4.90
C LYS A 190 12.23 23.39 -5.22
N VAL A 191 11.89 23.37 -6.52
CA VAL A 191 10.76 22.61 -7.04
C VAL A 191 11.26 21.29 -7.58
N SER A 192 10.68 20.19 -7.09
CA SER A 192 10.97 18.84 -7.57
C SER A 192 9.70 18.16 -8.12
N PRO A 193 9.84 17.23 -9.07
CA PRO A 193 8.70 16.44 -9.51
C PRO A 193 8.21 15.53 -8.38
N VAL A 194 6.92 15.25 -8.36
CA VAL A 194 6.32 14.17 -7.57
C VAL A 194 6.30 12.93 -8.45
N TYR A 195 7.06 11.91 -8.08
CA TYR A 195 7.15 10.67 -8.84
C TYR A 195 5.93 9.78 -8.58
N LEU A 196 5.36 9.22 -9.64
CA LEU A 196 4.27 8.27 -9.55
C LEU A 196 4.64 6.98 -10.28
N TYR A 197 4.72 5.88 -9.54
CA TYR A 197 4.89 4.54 -10.08
C TYR A 197 3.53 3.85 -10.15
N SER A 198 3.17 3.33 -11.31
CA SER A 198 1.97 2.52 -11.51
C SER A 198 2.39 1.10 -11.84
N VAL A 199 2.11 0.17 -10.93
CA VAL A 199 2.54 -1.24 -11.00
C VAL A 199 1.31 -2.14 -11.10
N ASP A 200 1.18 -2.85 -12.20
CA ASP A 200 0.08 -3.79 -12.43
C ASP A 200 0.52 -4.92 -13.36
N VAL A 201 -0.20 -6.03 -13.34
CA VAL A 201 0.00 -7.13 -14.30
C VAL A 201 -0.58 -6.80 -15.68
N THR A 202 -1.43 -5.78 -15.77
CA THR A 202 -2.19 -5.40 -16.97
C THR A 202 -1.65 -4.11 -17.56
N GLU A 203 -1.13 -4.16 -18.78
CA GLU A 203 -0.64 -3.01 -19.53
C GLU A 203 -1.68 -1.88 -19.65
N ASN A 204 -2.94 -2.25 -19.89
CA ASN A 204 -4.05 -1.29 -19.98
C ASN A 204 -4.23 -0.43 -18.72
N VAL A 205 -4.00 -1.01 -17.53
CA VAL A 205 -4.11 -0.27 -16.26
C VAL A 205 -3.01 0.77 -16.16
N VAL A 206 -1.76 0.38 -16.35
CA VAL A 206 -0.62 1.29 -16.18
C VAL A 206 -0.64 2.42 -17.20
N HIS A 207 -1.05 2.16 -18.46
CA HIS A 207 -1.18 3.20 -19.48
C HIS A 207 -2.35 4.15 -19.23
N LYS A 208 -3.46 3.69 -18.65
CA LYS A 208 -4.55 4.58 -18.23
C LYS A 208 -4.11 5.54 -17.13
N VAL A 209 -3.35 5.04 -16.16
CA VAL A 209 -2.81 5.89 -15.08
C VAL A 209 -1.79 6.88 -15.62
N GLU A 210 -0.93 6.47 -16.53
CA GLU A 210 0.02 7.35 -17.22
C GLU A 210 -0.71 8.46 -18.00
N ALA A 211 -1.73 8.11 -18.77
CA ALA A 211 -2.53 9.06 -19.54
C ALA A 211 -3.35 10.05 -18.67
N ALA A 212 -3.69 9.66 -17.45
CA ALA A 212 -4.43 10.51 -16.51
C ALA A 212 -3.57 11.62 -15.89
N ARG A 213 -2.25 11.58 -16.09
CA ARG A 213 -1.31 12.52 -15.46
C ARG A 213 -0.27 13.00 -16.46
N GLU A 214 -0.38 14.24 -16.88
CA GLU A 214 0.61 14.90 -17.74
C GLU A 214 1.89 15.23 -16.94
N SER A 215 2.75 14.23 -16.75
CA SER A 215 4.03 14.42 -16.06
C SER A 215 5.06 13.42 -16.57
N LEU A 216 6.29 13.90 -16.79
CA LEU A 216 7.45 13.05 -17.12
C LEU A 216 7.91 12.16 -15.95
N ALA A 217 7.35 12.36 -14.77
CA ALA A 217 7.67 11.60 -13.56
C ALA A 217 6.71 10.43 -13.31
N VAL A 218 5.86 10.07 -14.27
CA VAL A 218 5.03 8.85 -14.23
C VAL A 218 5.80 7.68 -14.82
N VAL A 219 5.86 6.58 -14.07
CA VAL A 219 6.60 5.38 -14.47
C VAL A 219 5.64 4.18 -14.48
N PRO A 220 5.13 3.79 -15.67
CA PRO A 220 4.31 2.58 -15.82
C PRO A 220 5.18 1.32 -15.72
N MET A 221 4.70 0.32 -14.99
CA MET A 221 5.40 -0.96 -14.78
C MET A 221 4.45 -2.14 -14.91
N VAL A 222 4.58 -2.91 -15.97
CA VAL A 222 3.85 -4.15 -16.18
C VAL A 222 4.66 -5.31 -15.60
N THR A 223 4.20 -5.85 -14.46
CA THR A 223 4.90 -6.96 -13.79
C THR A 223 3.96 -7.66 -12.81
N ASN A 224 4.36 -8.84 -12.33
CA ASN A 224 3.70 -9.44 -11.19
C ASN A 224 3.89 -8.55 -9.96
N VAL A 225 2.79 -8.20 -9.30
CA VAL A 225 2.79 -7.22 -8.21
C VAL A 225 3.40 -7.77 -6.92
N GLN A 226 3.20 -9.06 -6.64
CA GLN A 226 3.81 -9.75 -5.49
C GLN A 226 5.33 -9.80 -5.65
N ASP A 227 5.80 -10.28 -6.79
CA ASP A 227 7.25 -10.30 -7.12
C ASP A 227 7.87 -8.90 -7.03
N PHE A 228 7.15 -7.88 -7.49
CA PHE A 228 7.63 -6.49 -7.39
C PHE A 228 7.87 -6.08 -5.94
N VAL A 229 6.89 -6.30 -5.05
CA VAL A 229 6.98 -5.90 -3.64
C VAL A 229 8.09 -6.67 -2.93
N VAL A 230 8.16 -8.00 -3.11
CA VAL A 230 9.18 -8.86 -2.49
C VAL A 230 10.58 -8.48 -2.97
N ASN A 231 10.77 -8.24 -4.27
CA ASN A 231 12.08 -7.82 -4.81
C ASN A 231 12.46 -6.41 -4.36
N LEU A 232 11.49 -5.51 -4.21
CA LEU A 232 11.75 -4.17 -3.68
C LEU A 232 12.21 -4.23 -2.21
N GLN A 233 11.55 -5.04 -1.39
CA GLN A 233 11.93 -5.27 0.00
C GLN A 233 13.35 -5.84 0.10
N LYS A 234 13.67 -6.90 -0.65
CA LYS A 234 15.03 -7.48 -0.69
C LYS A 234 16.09 -6.41 -1.02
N ALA A 235 15.81 -5.59 -2.01
CA ALA A 235 16.74 -4.59 -2.48
C ALA A 235 16.92 -3.38 -1.52
N LEU A 236 15.92 -3.03 -0.74
CA LEU A 236 15.95 -1.87 0.15
C LEU A 236 16.33 -2.24 1.59
N VAL A 237 15.89 -3.41 2.05
CA VAL A 237 16.02 -3.87 3.44
C VAL A 237 17.12 -4.90 3.60
N ASP A 238 17.08 -6.02 2.87
CA ASP A 238 18.02 -7.14 3.05
C ASP A 238 19.45 -6.78 2.60
N ASP A 239 19.61 -6.11 1.46
CA ASP A 239 20.94 -5.66 0.98
C ASP A 239 21.61 -4.69 1.98
N LYS A 240 20.82 -3.89 2.72
CA LYS A 240 21.34 -3.00 3.77
C LYS A 240 21.90 -3.78 4.98
N ASN A 241 21.23 -4.88 5.34
CA ASN A 241 21.63 -5.72 6.47
C ASN A 241 22.90 -6.53 6.16
N SER A 242 23.05 -6.99 4.91
CA SER A 242 24.27 -7.66 4.45
C SER A 242 25.51 -6.75 4.52
N GLN A 243 25.38 -5.47 4.19
CA GLN A 243 26.49 -4.50 4.27
C GLN A 243 26.86 -4.06 5.70
N LYS A 244 25.96 -4.22 6.67
CA LYS A 244 26.24 -3.94 8.09
C LYS A 244 26.92 -5.11 8.81
N GLY A 245 26.75 -6.34 8.32
CA GLY A 245 27.35 -7.55 8.90
C GLY A 245 28.81 -7.78 8.52
N GLU A 246 29.36 -7.02 7.55
CA GLU A 246 30.75 -7.11 7.09
C GLU A 246 31.69 -6.01 7.69
N LYS A 247 31.22 -5.27 8.67
CA LYS A 247 32.00 -4.29 9.43
C LYS A 247 32.12 -4.74 10.89
#